data_7e12256edf38f77aa3d8a4f64c986349
#
_entry.id   7e12256edf38f77aa3d8a4f64c986349
#
_cell.length_a   1.000
_cell.length_b   1.000
_cell.length_c   1.000
_cell.angle_alpha   90.00
_cell.angle_beta   90.00
_cell.angle_gamma   90.00
#
_symmetry.space_group_name_H-M   'P 1'
#
loop_
_entity.id
_entity.type
_entity.pdbx_description
1 polymer ?
#
loop_
_entity_poly.entity_id
_entity_poly.type
_entity_poly.pdbx_seq_one_letter_code
_entity_poly.pdbx_strand_id
1 'polypeptide(L)'
;MLFRSVFTLRDADTELLFVGGGAGMAPILALLRTMAERGIHRKATFFYGARGERDLCFTEELAAIAEKLPNFTYIPALSEPAQSDAGWSGETGLITDVVKRLATSAGGAHAYVCGPPPMVEAAIPLLTSLGVAEKRIYYDKFTTTGEPQ
;
A
#
# COMPACT_ATOMS: atom_id res chain seq x y z
N MET A 1 6.87 0.32 22.28
CA MET A 1 7.76 0.46 21.15
C MET A 1 7.34 1.61 20.28
N LEU A 2 8.28 2.45 19.97
CA LEU A 2 7.98 3.68 19.24
C LEU A 2 7.43 3.41 17.84
N PHE A 3 8.01 2.42 17.14
CA PHE A 3 7.58 2.17 15.76
C PHE A 3 6.17 1.63 15.65
N ARG A 4 5.59 1.09 16.73
CA ARG A 4 4.21 0.63 16.66
C ARG A 4 3.21 1.77 16.59
N SER A 5 3.59 2.95 17.08
CA SER A 5 2.68 4.10 17.02
C SER A 5 2.63 4.73 15.64
N VAL A 6 3.58 4.37 14.74
CA VAL A 6 3.60 4.90 13.38
C VAL A 6 2.45 4.34 12.57
N PHE A 7 2.22 3.03 12.66
CA PHE A 7 1.20 2.37 11.86
C PHE A 7 -0.10 2.18 12.63
N THR A 8 -0.73 3.28 12.97
CA THR A 8 -2.09 3.28 13.51
C THR A 8 -2.92 4.26 12.70
N LEU A 9 -4.20 3.94 12.55
CA LEU A 9 -5.10 4.87 11.86
C LEU A 9 -5.27 6.13 12.68
N ARG A 10 -5.06 7.26 12.03
CA ARG A 10 -5.26 8.55 12.68
C ARG A 10 -6.73 8.92 12.66
N ASP A 11 -7.15 9.59 13.71
CA ASP A 11 -8.53 10.03 13.88
C ASP A 11 -8.81 11.20 12.94
N ALA A 12 -9.32 10.90 11.77
CA ALA A 12 -9.62 11.89 10.75
C ALA A 12 -10.48 11.26 9.68
N ASP A 13 -11.13 12.08 8.87
CA ASP A 13 -11.94 11.61 7.75
C ASP A 13 -11.23 11.78 6.41
N THR A 14 -9.93 11.98 6.43
CA THR A 14 -9.17 12.18 5.21
C THR A 14 -8.97 10.89 4.44
N GLU A 15 -8.65 11.04 3.17
CA GLU A 15 -8.32 9.89 2.31
C GLU A 15 -7.09 9.15 2.84
N LEU A 16 -7.08 7.84 2.63
CA LEU A 16 -5.96 6.99 3.00
C LEU A 16 -5.30 6.43 1.76
N LEU A 17 -3.98 6.54 1.70
CA LEU A 17 -3.20 5.92 0.63
C LEU A 17 -2.26 4.91 1.25
N PHE A 18 -2.36 3.67 0.80
CA PHE A 18 -1.47 2.61 1.25
C PHE A 18 -0.59 2.18 0.08
N VAL A 19 0.71 2.10 0.30
CA VAL A 19 1.66 1.64 -0.71
C VAL A 19 2.48 0.53 -0.09
N GLY A 20 2.35 -0.67 -0.61
CA GLY A 20 3.05 -1.83 -0.05
C GLY A 20 3.83 -2.59 -1.09
N GLY A 21 4.85 -3.32 -0.65
CA GLY A 21 5.67 -4.12 -1.53
C GLY A 21 5.98 -5.49 -0.95
N GLY A 22 5.73 -6.52 -1.75
CA GLY A 22 6.09 -7.89 -1.40
C GLY A 22 5.46 -8.38 -0.11
N ALA A 23 6.23 -9.15 0.65
CA ALA A 23 5.75 -9.73 1.91
C ALA A 23 5.71 -8.71 3.05
N GLY A 24 6.28 -7.53 2.86
CA GLY A 24 6.35 -6.50 3.90
C GLY A 24 5.06 -5.72 4.11
N MET A 25 3.95 -6.15 3.55
CA MET A 25 2.70 -5.41 3.60
C MET A 25 1.83 -5.72 4.84
N ALA A 26 2.30 -6.60 5.73
CA ALA A 26 1.50 -7.01 6.87
C ALA A 26 1.01 -5.85 7.76
N PRO A 27 1.80 -4.80 8.03
CA PRO A 27 1.27 -3.67 8.80
C PRO A 27 0.11 -2.96 8.11
N ILE A 28 0.13 -2.88 6.78
CA ILE A 28 -0.98 -2.30 6.03
C ILE A 28 -2.21 -3.19 6.14
N LEU A 29 -2.01 -4.50 6.04
CA LEU A 29 -3.12 -5.45 6.20
C LEU A 29 -3.78 -5.29 7.56
N ALA A 30 -3.00 -5.09 8.62
CA ALA A 30 -3.55 -4.88 9.95
C ALA A 30 -4.44 -3.63 9.99
N LEU A 31 -4.05 -2.55 9.32
CA LEU A 31 -4.88 -1.35 9.25
C LEU A 31 -6.17 -1.62 8.49
N LEU A 32 -6.08 -2.36 7.39
CA LEU A 32 -7.26 -2.67 6.60
C LEU A 32 -8.22 -3.57 7.37
N ARG A 33 -7.70 -4.51 8.13
CA ARG A 33 -8.54 -5.35 9.01
C ARG A 33 -9.28 -4.50 10.03
N THR A 34 -8.60 -3.53 10.61
CA THR A 34 -9.20 -2.61 11.56
C THR A 34 -10.33 -1.81 10.91
N MET A 35 -10.10 -1.31 9.70
CA MET A 35 -11.13 -0.58 8.97
C MET A 35 -12.36 -1.46 8.74
N ALA A 36 -12.14 -2.70 8.32
CA ALA A 36 -13.25 -3.61 8.05
C ALA A 36 -14.02 -3.94 9.32
N GLU A 37 -13.31 -4.18 10.43
CA GLU A 37 -13.94 -4.52 11.70
C GLU A 37 -14.75 -3.36 12.28
N ARG A 38 -14.25 -2.14 12.11
CA ARG A 38 -14.90 -0.96 12.68
C ARG A 38 -15.84 -0.26 11.72
N GLY A 39 -15.95 -0.73 10.49
CA GLY A 39 -16.79 -0.08 9.50
C GLY A 39 -16.32 1.33 9.14
N ILE A 40 -15.02 1.50 9.00
CA ILE A 40 -14.44 2.79 8.64
C ILE A 40 -14.52 2.92 7.12
N HIS A 41 -15.39 3.80 6.63
CA HIS A 41 -15.65 3.93 5.20
C HIS A 41 -14.93 5.10 4.55
N ARG A 42 -13.80 5.50 5.10
CA ARG A 42 -12.96 6.54 4.49
C ARG A 42 -12.50 6.06 3.11
N LYS A 43 -12.36 7.01 2.18
CA LYS A 43 -11.79 6.66 0.88
C LYS A 43 -10.37 6.16 1.08
N ALA A 44 -10.08 4.99 0.57
CA ALA A 44 -8.78 4.34 0.76
C ALA A 44 -8.37 3.61 -0.50
N THR A 45 -7.09 3.69 -0.86
CA THR A 45 -6.55 2.98 -2.01
C THR A 45 -5.28 2.27 -1.56
N PHE A 46 -5.17 0.99 -1.88
CA PHE A 46 -3.98 0.20 -1.58
C PHE A 46 -3.27 -0.18 -2.88
N PHE A 47 -2.14 0.47 -3.12
CA PHE A 47 -1.25 0.13 -4.23
C PHE A 47 -0.27 -0.91 -3.74
N TYR A 48 -0.37 -2.14 -4.26
CA TYR A 48 0.42 -3.26 -3.78
C TYR A 48 1.28 -3.82 -4.90
N GLY A 49 2.60 -3.70 -4.77
CA GLY A 49 3.54 -4.14 -5.79
C GLY A 49 4.21 -5.45 -5.42
N ALA A 50 4.41 -6.29 -6.43
CA ALA A 50 5.14 -7.54 -6.31
C ALA A 50 5.84 -7.80 -7.63
N ARG A 51 6.80 -8.73 -7.65
CA ARG A 51 7.48 -9.09 -8.90
C ARG A 51 6.56 -9.92 -9.78
N GLY A 52 6.02 -11.01 -9.24
CA GLY A 52 5.12 -11.88 -9.96
C GLY A 52 3.87 -12.12 -9.15
N GLU A 53 2.87 -12.73 -9.78
CA GLU A 53 1.58 -12.94 -9.16
C GLU A 53 1.68 -13.78 -7.89
N ARG A 54 2.57 -14.77 -7.88
CA ARG A 54 2.74 -15.63 -6.71
C ARG A 54 3.32 -14.91 -5.49
N ASP A 55 3.88 -13.73 -5.69
CA ASP A 55 4.44 -12.94 -4.60
C ASP A 55 3.42 -12.02 -3.94
N LEU A 56 2.20 -11.97 -4.48
CA LEU A 56 1.11 -11.23 -3.87
C LEU A 56 0.54 -12.04 -2.71
N CYS A 57 0.52 -11.43 -1.54
CA CYS A 57 0.07 -12.10 -0.32
C CYS A 57 -1.36 -11.73 0.02
N PHE A 58 -2.06 -12.63 0.68
CA PHE A 58 -3.40 -12.38 1.25
C PHE A 58 -4.44 -11.92 0.22
N THR A 59 -4.34 -12.43 -1.00
CA THR A 59 -5.23 -12.01 -2.08
C THR A 59 -6.71 -12.24 -1.74
N GLU A 60 -7.03 -13.39 -1.16
CA GLU A 60 -8.43 -13.68 -0.83
C GLU A 60 -8.94 -12.80 0.29
N GLU A 61 -8.10 -12.54 1.29
CA GLU A 61 -8.50 -11.67 2.39
C GLU A 61 -8.68 -10.23 1.91
N LEU A 62 -7.80 -9.76 1.03
CA LEU A 62 -7.92 -8.41 0.48
C LEU A 62 -9.19 -8.25 -0.35
N ALA A 63 -9.56 -9.29 -1.09
CA ALA A 63 -10.82 -9.29 -1.83
C ALA A 63 -12.01 -9.21 -0.89
N ALA A 64 -11.97 -9.96 0.21
CA ALA A 64 -13.06 -9.92 1.19
C ALA A 64 -13.16 -8.56 1.87
N ILE A 65 -12.04 -7.92 2.16
CA ILE A 65 -12.03 -6.58 2.74
C ILE A 65 -12.63 -5.58 1.76
N ALA A 66 -12.29 -5.70 0.48
CA ALA A 66 -12.84 -4.81 -0.55
C ALA A 66 -14.36 -4.93 -0.66
N GLU A 67 -14.91 -6.12 -0.42
CA GLU A 67 -16.35 -6.30 -0.42
C GLU A 67 -17.02 -5.60 0.77
N LYS A 68 -16.33 -5.53 1.90
CA LYS A 68 -16.86 -4.89 3.11
C LYS A 68 -16.73 -3.38 3.11
N LEU A 69 -15.75 -2.84 2.38
CA LEU A 69 -15.43 -1.42 2.42
C LEU A 69 -15.75 -0.78 1.06
N PRO A 70 -16.91 -0.14 0.92
CA PRO A 70 -17.36 0.35 -0.40
C PRO A 70 -16.46 1.44 -0.99
N ASN A 71 -15.70 2.15 -0.15
CA ASN A 71 -14.83 3.22 -0.64
C ASN A 71 -13.36 2.80 -0.72
N PHE A 72 -13.09 1.49 -0.64
CA PHE A 72 -11.75 0.95 -0.72
C PHE A 72 -11.46 0.40 -2.12
N THR A 73 -10.31 0.75 -2.66
CA THR A 73 -9.86 0.26 -3.96
C THR A 73 -8.52 -0.45 -3.77
N TYR A 74 -8.42 -1.68 -4.30
CA TYR A 74 -7.20 -2.47 -4.26
C TYR A 74 -6.59 -2.48 -5.65
N ILE A 75 -5.32 -2.05 -5.75
CA ILE A 75 -4.62 -1.96 -7.04
C ILE A 75 -3.32 -2.75 -6.94
N PRO A 76 -3.33 -4.03 -7.30
CA PRO A 76 -2.10 -4.82 -7.36
C PRO A 76 -1.36 -4.55 -8.66
N ALA A 77 -0.02 -4.64 -8.62
CA ALA A 77 0.81 -4.44 -9.80
C ALA A 77 1.99 -5.40 -9.79
N LEU A 78 2.37 -5.89 -10.96
CA LEU A 78 3.52 -6.77 -11.11
C LEU A 78 4.62 -6.04 -11.86
N SER A 79 5.83 -6.03 -11.27
CA SER A 79 6.97 -5.38 -11.91
C SER A 79 7.66 -6.29 -12.93
N GLU A 80 7.54 -7.60 -12.77
CA GLU A 80 8.17 -8.56 -13.65
C GLU A 80 7.18 -9.69 -13.99
N PRO A 81 6.09 -9.37 -14.71
CA PRO A 81 5.15 -10.42 -15.09
C PRO A 81 5.84 -11.42 -16.04
N ALA A 82 5.84 -12.68 -15.64
CA ALA A 82 6.44 -13.74 -16.43
C ALA A 82 5.38 -14.48 -17.22
N GLN A 83 5.80 -15.46 -18.03
CA GLN A 83 4.83 -16.27 -18.76
C GLN A 83 3.90 -17.03 -17.84
N SER A 84 4.36 -17.35 -16.64
CA SER A 84 3.50 -18.00 -15.65
C SER A 84 2.36 -17.10 -15.21
N ASP A 85 2.48 -15.78 -15.47
CA ASP A 85 1.46 -14.80 -15.13
C ASP A 85 0.65 -14.39 -16.37
N ALA A 86 0.55 -15.26 -17.38
CA ALA A 86 -0.03 -14.91 -18.66
C ALA A 86 -1.48 -14.43 -18.57
N GLY A 87 -2.21 -14.85 -17.53
CA GLY A 87 -3.56 -14.39 -17.31
C GLY A 87 -3.68 -13.11 -16.52
N TRP A 88 -2.55 -12.45 -16.23
CA TRP A 88 -2.57 -11.24 -15.41
C TRP A 88 -3.22 -10.09 -16.15
N SER A 89 -4.24 -9.52 -15.56
CA SER A 89 -4.97 -8.39 -16.14
C SER A 89 -4.86 -7.11 -15.32
N GLY A 90 -4.07 -7.12 -14.25
CA GLY A 90 -3.87 -5.94 -13.42
C GLY A 90 -2.79 -5.03 -13.96
N GLU A 91 -2.33 -4.11 -13.10
CA GLU A 91 -1.30 -3.15 -13.49
C GLU A 91 0.06 -3.81 -13.61
N THR A 92 0.93 -3.20 -14.41
CA THR A 92 2.31 -3.66 -14.55
C THR A 92 3.27 -2.50 -14.33
N GLY A 93 4.47 -2.83 -13.86
CA GLY A 93 5.50 -1.84 -13.58
C GLY A 93 5.81 -1.76 -12.10
N LEU A 94 6.76 -0.90 -11.75
CA LEU A 94 7.07 -0.63 -10.34
C LEU A 94 5.88 0.06 -9.70
N ILE A 95 5.62 -0.26 -8.44
CA ILE A 95 4.43 0.29 -7.79
C ILE A 95 4.45 1.81 -7.71
N THR A 96 5.63 2.42 -7.58
CA THR A 96 5.72 3.87 -7.57
C THR A 96 5.32 4.48 -8.91
N ASP A 97 5.64 3.80 -10.01
CA ASP A 97 5.19 4.27 -11.32
C ASP A 97 3.69 4.13 -11.47
N VAL A 98 3.12 3.07 -10.91
CA VAL A 98 1.67 2.87 -10.94
C VAL A 98 0.97 3.95 -10.11
N VAL A 99 1.50 4.28 -8.94
CA VAL A 99 0.96 5.35 -8.12
C VAL A 99 1.00 6.68 -8.90
N LYS A 100 2.13 6.97 -9.53
CA LYS A 100 2.27 8.20 -10.30
C LYS A 100 1.25 8.29 -11.43
N ARG A 101 0.97 7.15 -12.07
CA ARG A 101 0.04 7.09 -13.21
C ARG A 101 -1.42 7.21 -12.78
N LEU A 102 -1.78 6.59 -11.67
CA LEU A 102 -3.19 6.46 -11.28
C LEU A 102 -3.64 7.45 -10.22
N ALA A 103 -2.74 7.88 -9.33
CA ALA A 103 -3.10 8.84 -8.30
C ALA A 103 -2.92 10.26 -8.84
N THR A 104 -4.02 11.01 -8.91
CA THR A 104 -3.95 12.34 -9.53
C THR A 104 -3.66 13.44 -8.52
N SER A 105 -4.18 13.31 -7.30
CA SER A 105 -3.99 14.32 -6.27
C SER A 105 -4.31 13.68 -4.94
N ALA A 106 -3.59 14.03 -3.91
CA ALA A 106 -3.77 13.43 -2.59
C ALA A 106 -3.62 14.46 -1.47
N GLY A 107 -3.94 15.71 -1.76
CA GLY A 107 -3.87 16.75 -0.75
C GLY A 107 -4.80 16.42 0.43
N GLY A 108 -4.25 16.48 1.64
CA GLY A 108 -5.00 16.14 2.83
C GLY A 108 -4.99 14.66 3.19
N ALA A 109 -4.47 13.80 2.33
CA ALA A 109 -4.45 12.36 2.61
C ALA A 109 -3.41 12.00 3.66
N HIS A 110 -3.65 10.87 4.32
CA HIS A 110 -2.64 10.21 5.15
C HIS A 110 -2.11 9.02 4.35
N ALA A 111 -0.81 8.87 4.27
CA ALA A 111 -0.19 7.80 3.49
C ALA A 111 0.60 6.86 4.40
N TYR A 112 0.47 5.57 4.14
CA TYR A 112 1.18 4.52 4.87
C TYR A 112 1.96 3.70 3.87
N VAL A 113 3.28 3.65 4.02
CA VAL A 113 4.18 3.01 3.06
C VAL A 113 4.96 1.91 3.77
N CYS A 114 4.99 0.73 3.20
CA CYS A 114 5.55 -0.44 3.86
C CYS A 114 6.18 -1.36 2.82
N GLY A 115 7.50 -1.53 2.88
CA GLY A 115 8.18 -2.37 1.91
C GLY A 115 9.69 -2.24 1.96
N PRO A 116 10.37 -2.75 0.92
CA PRO A 116 11.83 -2.65 0.87
C PRO A 116 12.30 -1.20 0.83
N PRO A 117 13.51 -0.91 1.36
CA PRO A 117 13.99 0.46 1.40
C PRO A 117 13.96 1.21 0.08
N PRO A 118 14.37 0.63 -1.06
CA PRO A 118 14.30 1.41 -2.32
C PRO A 118 12.89 1.85 -2.68
N MET A 119 11.90 1.00 -2.43
CA MET A 119 10.51 1.35 -2.71
C MET A 119 10.03 2.48 -1.81
N VAL A 120 10.31 2.38 -0.52
CA VAL A 120 9.89 3.41 0.43
C VAL A 120 10.56 4.74 0.10
N GLU A 121 11.86 4.71 -0.22
CA GLU A 121 12.61 5.91 -0.54
C GLU A 121 12.12 6.59 -1.82
N ALA A 122 11.61 5.80 -2.76
CA ALA A 122 11.02 6.36 -3.98
C ALA A 122 9.60 6.86 -3.75
N ALA A 123 8.86 6.20 -2.87
CA ALA A 123 7.45 6.53 -2.64
C ALA A 123 7.27 7.86 -1.91
N ILE A 124 8.15 8.16 -0.96
CA ILE A 124 7.98 9.36 -0.13
C ILE A 124 7.99 10.65 -0.95
N PRO A 125 9.02 10.91 -1.79
CA PRO A 125 8.99 12.14 -2.59
C PRO A 125 7.84 12.15 -3.60
N LEU A 126 7.45 10.99 -4.11
CA LEU A 126 6.32 10.92 -5.03
C LEU A 126 5.03 11.34 -4.33
N LEU A 127 4.77 10.83 -3.14
CA LEU A 127 3.58 11.18 -2.38
C LEU A 127 3.58 12.67 -2.02
N THR A 128 4.74 13.21 -1.68
CA THR A 128 4.87 14.63 -1.40
C THR A 128 4.52 15.44 -2.65
N SER A 129 4.95 15.00 -3.81
CA SER A 129 4.64 15.70 -5.07
C SER A 129 3.15 15.65 -5.40
N LEU A 130 2.42 14.66 -4.87
CA LEU A 130 0.98 14.55 -5.06
C LEU A 130 0.19 15.37 -4.05
N GLY A 131 0.87 16.01 -3.11
CA GLY A 131 0.22 16.88 -2.15
C GLY A 131 0.10 16.31 -0.74
N VAL A 132 0.63 15.12 -0.48
CA VAL A 132 0.59 14.57 0.88
C VAL A 132 1.64 15.30 1.72
N ALA A 133 1.22 15.86 2.84
CA ALA A 133 2.16 16.53 3.74
C ALA A 133 3.15 15.50 4.30
N GLU A 134 4.42 15.88 4.37
CA GLU A 134 5.46 14.96 4.82
C GLU A 134 5.15 14.37 6.19
N LYS A 135 4.61 15.15 7.10
CA LYS A 135 4.26 14.68 8.44
C LYS A 135 3.10 13.70 8.45
N ARG A 136 2.41 13.53 7.32
CA ARG A 136 1.30 12.59 7.19
C ARG A 136 1.69 11.35 6.40
N ILE A 137 2.98 11.16 6.13
CA ILE A 137 3.51 9.98 5.49
C ILE A 137 4.16 9.12 6.57
N TYR A 138 3.56 7.95 6.82
CA TYR A 138 4.05 7.00 7.81
C TYR A 138 4.65 5.82 7.06
N TYR A 139 5.84 5.36 7.47
CA TYR A 139 6.48 4.31 6.69
C TYR A 139 7.29 3.36 7.57
N ASP A 140 7.44 2.14 7.06
CA ASP A 140 8.33 1.12 7.60
C ASP A 140 9.13 0.53 6.47
N LYS A 141 10.44 0.41 6.65
CA LYS A 141 11.31 -0.20 5.67
C LYS A 141 11.63 -1.61 6.12
N PHE A 142 11.45 -2.58 5.23
CA PHE A 142 11.76 -3.97 5.52
C PHE A 142 12.83 -4.48 4.59
N THR A 143 13.67 -5.40 5.09
CA THR A 143 14.57 -6.11 4.20
C THR A 143 13.90 -7.41 3.79
N THR A 144 14.12 -7.82 2.55
CA THR A 144 13.53 -9.05 2.03
C THR A 144 14.39 -10.25 2.29
N THR A 145 15.62 -10.05 2.76
CA THR A 145 16.58 -11.14 2.99
C THR A 145 16.48 -11.74 4.37
N GLY A 146 15.82 -11.08 5.29
CA GLY A 146 15.77 -11.54 6.66
C GLY A 146 17.01 -11.26 7.46
N GLU A 147 17.95 -10.51 6.92
CA GLU A 147 19.16 -10.16 7.64
C GLU A 147 18.88 -9.13 8.72
N PRO A 148 19.58 -9.24 9.85
CA PRO A 148 19.38 -8.25 10.91
C PRO A 148 19.86 -6.88 10.47
N GLN A 149 19.18 -5.87 10.98
CA GLN A 149 19.47 -4.48 10.66
C GLN A 149 20.25 -3.81 11.78
#